data_7609ace5ea89bd8877f0c8b9664de9d4
#
_entry.id   7609ace5ea89bd8877f0c8b9664de9d4
#
_cell.length_a   1.000
_cell.length_b   1.000
_cell.length_c   1.000
_cell.angle_alpha   90.00
_cell.angle_beta   90.00
_cell.angle_gamma   90.00
#
_symmetry.space_group_name_H-M   'P 1'
#
loop_
_entity.id
_entity.type
_entity.pdbx_description
1 polymer ?
#
loop_
_entity_poly.entity_id
_entity_poly.type
_entity_poly.pdbx_seq_one_letter_code
_entity_poly.pdbx_strand_id
1 'polypeptide(L)'
;MGLKDQLSGIIPEHSLFYLSDRFDVIGSIAVLCLPPALSDYKAEIAQAILSRRKNITTVINKTSRLGGSNRTACYEILAGNGTITVHHEYDHAYTLDVGTVFFNPRLGSERKRVTRQVRQGERVLIPCCGVGPFVVPVAARGAEIVAIEQNPEACRWLGENIRLNGMEDRVTIIEGDAFDTSLLQNYDFDRAIIPTPYGMDTIFEVIAPCVKQGGMVHFYTFKNRGQADALGLEFGQKGFEVAIQRRCGNVAPGVSRWVYDLVRQKQV
;
A
#
# COMPACT_ATOMS: atom_id res chain seq x y z
N MET A 1 -24.18 16.60 -3.89
CA MET A 1 -24.65 15.83 -5.07
C MET A 1 -23.59 14.79 -5.37
N GLY A 2 -23.94 13.48 -5.33
CA GLY A 2 -23.05 12.36 -5.62
C GLY A 2 -22.77 12.20 -7.12
N LEU A 3 -21.94 11.24 -7.49
CA LEU A 3 -21.71 10.90 -8.90
C LEU A 3 -22.99 10.30 -9.52
N LYS A 4 -23.73 9.50 -8.76
CA LYS A 4 -25.05 8.96 -9.15
C LYS A 4 -26.05 10.06 -9.48
N ASP A 5 -26.13 11.10 -8.65
CA ASP A 5 -27.07 12.20 -8.84
C ASP A 5 -26.80 12.96 -10.15
N GLN A 6 -25.51 13.09 -10.54
CA GLN A 6 -25.12 13.76 -11.79
C GLN A 6 -25.49 12.97 -13.03
N LEU A 7 -25.50 11.65 -12.91
CA LEU A 7 -25.76 10.73 -14.03
C LEU A 7 -27.22 10.26 -14.08
N SER A 8 -28.05 10.71 -13.13
CA SER A 8 -29.49 10.49 -13.17
C SER A 8 -30.09 11.14 -14.41
N GLY A 9 -30.90 10.39 -15.16
CA GLY A 9 -31.44 10.80 -16.44
C GLY A 9 -30.49 10.62 -17.65
N ILE A 10 -29.20 10.37 -17.43
CA ILE A 10 -28.22 10.03 -18.47
C ILE A 10 -28.06 8.51 -18.53
N ILE A 11 -27.88 7.86 -17.38
CA ILE A 11 -27.76 6.42 -17.24
C ILE A 11 -29.11 5.87 -16.75
N PRO A 12 -29.66 4.81 -17.37
CA PRO A 12 -30.88 4.17 -16.89
C PRO A 12 -30.76 3.73 -15.42
N GLU A 13 -31.83 3.85 -14.66
CA GLU A 13 -31.83 3.59 -13.21
C GLU A 13 -31.32 2.19 -12.85
N HIS A 14 -31.69 1.17 -13.65
CA HIS A 14 -31.24 -0.21 -13.42
C HIS A 14 -29.71 -0.36 -13.55
N SER A 15 -29.05 0.41 -14.41
CA SER A 15 -27.57 0.44 -14.54
C SER A 15 -26.94 1.35 -13.48
N LEU A 16 -27.58 2.49 -13.21
CA LEU A 16 -27.12 3.46 -12.21
C LEU A 16 -27.07 2.85 -10.79
N PHE A 17 -27.91 1.87 -10.50
CA PHE A 17 -27.88 1.11 -9.24
C PHE A 17 -26.50 0.53 -8.95
N TYR A 18 -25.78 0.05 -9.95
CA TYR A 18 -24.45 -0.56 -9.83
C TYR A 18 -23.30 0.44 -9.74
N LEU A 19 -23.53 1.73 -10.01
CA LEU A 19 -22.49 2.74 -9.90
C LEU A 19 -22.17 3.01 -8.43
N SER A 20 -20.88 3.02 -8.07
CA SER A 20 -20.43 3.48 -6.76
C SER A 20 -20.07 4.96 -6.79
N ASP A 21 -20.51 5.72 -5.79
CA ASP A 21 -20.05 7.10 -5.58
C ASP A 21 -18.58 7.16 -5.08
N ARG A 22 -18.02 6.01 -4.70
CA ARG A 22 -16.67 5.91 -4.15
C ARG A 22 -15.71 5.34 -5.17
N PHE A 23 -14.62 6.04 -5.38
CA PHE A 23 -13.48 5.61 -6.18
C PHE A 23 -12.18 6.08 -5.53
N ASP A 24 -11.06 5.48 -5.91
CA ASP A 24 -9.76 5.90 -5.42
C ASP A 24 -9.22 7.07 -6.25
N VAL A 25 -8.46 7.95 -5.59
CA VAL A 25 -7.74 9.03 -6.25
C VAL A 25 -6.26 8.90 -5.90
N ILE A 26 -5.43 8.79 -6.92
CA ILE A 26 -3.98 8.75 -6.80
C ILE A 26 -3.44 9.96 -7.58
N GLY A 27 -2.95 10.96 -6.86
CA GLY A 27 -2.58 12.23 -7.48
C GLY A 27 -3.72 12.86 -8.27
N SER A 28 -3.54 13.00 -9.57
CA SER A 28 -4.55 13.52 -10.50
C SER A 28 -5.34 12.42 -11.24
N ILE A 29 -5.22 11.17 -10.82
CA ILE A 29 -5.87 10.03 -11.48
C ILE A 29 -7.00 9.49 -10.61
N ALA A 30 -8.21 9.42 -11.17
CA ALA A 30 -9.35 8.70 -10.60
C ALA A 30 -9.31 7.22 -11.05
N VAL A 31 -9.33 6.30 -10.09
CA VAL A 31 -9.29 4.86 -10.34
C VAL A 31 -10.64 4.26 -10.01
N LEU A 32 -11.34 3.81 -11.03
CA LEU A 32 -12.64 3.16 -10.94
C LEU A 32 -12.50 1.62 -10.99
N CYS A 33 -13.55 0.94 -10.58
CA CYS A 33 -13.78 -0.49 -10.82
C CYS A 33 -15.23 -0.66 -11.25
N LEU A 34 -15.49 -0.51 -12.52
CA LEU A 34 -16.84 -0.53 -13.08
C LEU A 34 -17.27 -1.97 -13.36
N PRO A 35 -18.47 -2.38 -12.91
CA PRO A 35 -19.03 -3.66 -13.27
C PRO A 35 -19.50 -3.66 -14.74
N PRO A 36 -19.66 -4.85 -15.36
CA PRO A 36 -20.07 -4.97 -16.77
C PRO A 36 -21.37 -4.22 -17.11
N ALA A 37 -22.31 -4.10 -16.17
CA ALA A 37 -23.56 -3.36 -16.35
C ALA A 37 -23.38 -1.86 -16.65
N LEU A 38 -22.18 -1.32 -16.47
CA LEU A 38 -21.83 0.08 -16.74
C LEU A 38 -20.89 0.24 -17.94
N SER A 39 -20.65 -0.83 -18.71
CA SER A 39 -19.70 -0.81 -19.85
C SER A 39 -20.04 0.22 -20.93
N ASP A 40 -21.33 0.42 -21.20
CA ASP A 40 -21.81 1.33 -22.24
C ASP A 40 -21.79 2.81 -21.80
N TYR A 41 -21.57 3.08 -20.51
CA TYR A 41 -21.65 4.41 -19.91
C TYR A 41 -20.30 4.92 -19.38
N LYS A 42 -19.20 4.29 -19.78
CA LYS A 42 -17.85 4.63 -19.30
C LYS A 42 -17.47 6.07 -19.60
N ALA A 43 -17.81 6.56 -20.79
CA ALA A 43 -17.47 7.91 -21.23
C ALA A 43 -18.22 8.96 -20.39
N GLU A 44 -19.52 8.76 -20.17
CA GLU A 44 -20.36 9.66 -19.37
C GLU A 44 -19.92 9.70 -17.91
N ILE A 45 -19.56 8.53 -17.34
CA ILE A 45 -19.04 8.43 -15.98
C ILE A 45 -17.71 9.18 -15.86
N ALA A 46 -16.78 8.98 -16.80
CA ALA A 46 -15.49 9.67 -16.79
C ALA A 46 -15.65 11.16 -16.94
N GLN A 47 -16.52 11.63 -17.85
CA GLN A 47 -16.79 13.05 -18.06
C GLN A 47 -17.43 13.71 -16.82
N ALA A 48 -18.35 13.01 -16.14
CA ALA A 48 -18.95 13.50 -14.91
C ALA A 48 -17.91 13.69 -13.79
N ILE A 49 -16.91 12.81 -13.70
CA ILE A 49 -15.82 12.95 -12.73
C ILE A 49 -14.93 14.15 -13.09
N LEU A 50 -14.49 14.28 -14.34
CA LEU A 50 -13.62 15.36 -14.79
C LEU A 50 -14.27 16.74 -14.63
N SER A 51 -15.55 16.85 -14.97
CA SER A 51 -16.29 18.12 -14.85
C SER A 51 -16.40 18.62 -13.41
N ARG A 52 -16.48 17.69 -12.46
CA ARG A 52 -16.66 18.02 -11.02
C ARG A 52 -15.36 18.21 -10.27
N ARG A 53 -14.32 17.47 -10.62
CA ARG A 53 -13.05 17.46 -9.88
C ARG A 53 -11.94 18.00 -10.74
N LYS A 54 -11.73 19.32 -10.69
CA LYS A 54 -10.71 20.02 -11.50
C LYS A 54 -9.27 19.54 -11.26
N ASN A 55 -9.02 18.90 -10.11
CA ASN A 55 -7.73 18.28 -9.80
C ASN A 55 -7.52 16.90 -10.43
N ILE A 56 -8.56 16.31 -11.05
CA ILE A 56 -8.47 15.05 -11.79
C ILE A 56 -8.28 15.35 -13.26
N THR A 57 -7.23 14.79 -13.85
CA THR A 57 -6.90 14.94 -15.27
C THR A 57 -7.08 13.64 -16.06
N THR A 58 -7.07 12.51 -15.36
CA THR A 58 -7.22 11.19 -15.97
C THR A 58 -8.19 10.33 -15.17
N VAL A 59 -9.05 9.60 -15.87
CA VAL A 59 -9.96 8.59 -15.29
C VAL A 59 -9.62 7.25 -15.90
N ILE A 60 -9.31 6.27 -15.05
CA ILE A 60 -9.01 4.91 -15.48
C ILE A 60 -9.97 3.90 -14.83
N ASN A 61 -10.25 2.84 -15.55
CA ASN A 61 -11.03 1.70 -15.06
C ASN A 61 -10.11 0.50 -14.85
N LYS A 62 -10.11 -0.03 -13.65
CA LYS A 62 -9.38 -1.27 -13.32
C LYS A 62 -10.15 -2.46 -13.88
N THR A 63 -9.58 -3.16 -14.87
CA THR A 63 -10.22 -4.26 -15.60
C THR A 63 -9.82 -5.65 -15.11
N SER A 64 -8.74 -5.76 -14.31
CA SER A 64 -8.31 -7.03 -13.72
C SER A 64 -8.06 -6.91 -12.21
N ARG A 65 -8.02 -8.05 -11.53
CA ARG A 65 -7.47 -8.09 -10.16
C ARG A 65 -5.96 -7.90 -10.20
N LEU A 66 -5.38 -7.50 -9.06
CA LEU A 66 -3.92 -7.50 -8.91
C LEU A 66 -3.39 -8.93 -9.07
N GLY A 67 -2.39 -9.10 -9.92
CA GLY A 67 -1.83 -10.41 -10.24
C GLY A 67 -0.36 -10.33 -10.66
N GLY A 68 0.23 -11.50 -10.90
CA GLY A 68 1.64 -11.65 -11.25
C GLY A 68 2.59 -11.35 -10.10
N SER A 69 3.89 -11.56 -10.35
CA SER A 69 4.97 -11.27 -9.40
C SER A 69 5.01 -9.79 -9.02
N ASN A 70 4.77 -8.89 -9.98
CA ASN A 70 4.81 -7.44 -9.79
C ASN A 70 3.52 -6.86 -9.19
N ARG A 71 2.48 -7.69 -8.97
CA ARG A 71 1.18 -7.31 -8.38
C ARG A 71 0.55 -6.08 -9.02
N THR A 72 0.59 -6.01 -10.33
CA THR A 72 -0.06 -4.97 -11.13
C THR A 72 -1.46 -5.40 -11.54
N ALA A 73 -2.29 -4.45 -11.95
CA ALA A 73 -3.59 -4.69 -12.56
C ALA A 73 -3.59 -4.13 -14.00
N CYS A 74 -4.51 -4.62 -14.83
CA CYS A 74 -4.78 -3.99 -16.11
C CYS A 74 -5.73 -2.81 -15.90
N TYR A 75 -5.49 -1.74 -16.66
CA TYR A 75 -6.30 -0.53 -16.64
C TYR A 75 -6.68 -0.12 -18.05
N GLU A 76 -7.88 0.41 -18.19
CA GLU A 76 -8.40 1.05 -19.38
C GLU A 76 -8.49 2.56 -19.11
N ILE A 77 -7.89 3.40 -19.94
CA ILE A 77 -8.03 4.86 -19.83
C ILE A 77 -9.40 5.23 -20.41
N LEU A 78 -10.27 5.78 -19.58
CA LEU A 78 -11.61 6.22 -19.98
C LEU A 78 -11.61 7.67 -20.44
N ALA A 79 -10.75 8.51 -19.85
CA ALA A 79 -10.57 9.90 -20.25
C ALA A 79 -9.21 10.41 -19.74
N GLY A 80 -8.67 11.42 -20.43
CA GLY A 80 -7.35 11.98 -20.12
C GLY A 80 -6.22 11.21 -20.79
N ASN A 81 -4.98 11.44 -20.33
CA ASN A 81 -3.77 10.88 -20.94
C ASN A 81 -2.80 10.35 -19.89
N GLY A 82 -2.35 9.11 -20.10
CA GLY A 82 -1.28 8.50 -19.30
C GLY A 82 -1.70 8.07 -17.89
N THR A 83 -0.79 7.40 -17.24
CA THR A 83 -0.98 6.77 -15.91
C THR A 83 0.06 7.25 -14.89
N ILE A 84 0.97 8.16 -15.29
CA ILE A 84 1.96 8.76 -14.40
C ILE A 84 1.34 9.95 -13.68
N THR A 85 1.55 10.02 -12.35
CA THR A 85 1.02 11.10 -11.53
C THR A 85 1.91 11.37 -10.32
N VAL A 86 1.72 12.53 -9.70
CA VAL A 86 2.30 12.86 -8.39
C VAL A 86 1.20 12.81 -7.34
N HIS A 87 1.34 11.92 -6.38
CA HIS A 87 0.46 11.80 -5.22
C HIS A 87 1.08 12.48 -4.01
N HIS A 88 0.33 13.35 -3.38
CA HIS A 88 0.74 13.99 -2.13
C HIS A 88 0.07 13.30 -0.94
N GLU A 89 0.86 12.93 0.05
CA GLU A 89 0.38 12.37 1.30
C GLU A 89 1.09 13.05 2.47
N TYR A 90 0.35 13.83 3.25
CA TYR A 90 0.89 14.70 4.28
C TYR A 90 2.00 15.61 3.71
N ASP A 91 3.22 15.53 4.25
CA ASP A 91 4.35 16.39 3.86
C ASP A 91 5.22 15.77 2.75
N HIS A 92 4.79 14.67 2.13
CA HIS A 92 5.58 13.90 1.15
C HIS A 92 4.89 13.81 -0.21
N ALA A 93 5.70 13.78 -1.27
CA ALA A 93 5.27 13.60 -2.64
C ALA A 93 5.77 12.27 -3.21
N TYR A 94 4.93 11.62 -4.01
CA TYR A 94 5.23 10.34 -4.64
C TYR A 94 4.90 10.41 -6.12
N THR A 95 5.90 10.34 -6.96
CA THR A 95 5.72 10.12 -8.40
C THR A 95 5.60 8.62 -8.66
N LEU A 96 4.62 8.22 -9.45
CA LEU A 96 4.41 6.82 -9.80
C LEU A 96 3.60 6.69 -11.09
N ASP A 97 3.77 5.54 -11.74
CA ASP A 97 2.90 5.08 -12.82
C ASP A 97 1.89 4.06 -12.29
N VAL A 98 0.62 4.46 -12.19
CA VAL A 98 -0.46 3.59 -11.66
C VAL A 98 -0.63 2.33 -12.52
N GLY A 99 -0.23 2.36 -13.77
CA GLY A 99 -0.30 1.21 -14.69
C GLY A 99 0.76 0.13 -14.43
N THR A 100 1.89 0.49 -13.84
CA THR A 100 3.05 -0.42 -13.67
C THR A 100 3.37 -0.77 -12.23
N VAL A 101 2.87 0.02 -11.25
CA VAL A 101 3.15 -0.21 -9.83
C VAL A 101 1.88 -0.20 -8.98
N PHE A 102 1.96 -0.85 -7.83
CA PHE A 102 0.87 -0.83 -6.85
C PHE A 102 1.02 0.35 -5.88
N PHE A 103 -0.06 1.08 -5.68
CA PHE A 103 -0.19 2.09 -4.64
C PHE A 103 -1.59 2.05 -4.01
N ASN A 104 -1.67 2.17 -2.68
CA ASN A 104 -2.95 2.21 -1.97
C ASN A 104 -3.11 3.53 -1.19
N PRO A 105 -3.90 4.49 -1.70
CA PRO A 105 -4.06 5.80 -1.07
C PRO A 105 -4.85 5.74 0.25
N ARG A 106 -5.58 4.63 0.51
CA ARG A 106 -6.42 4.49 1.72
C ARG A 106 -5.62 4.19 2.99
N LEU A 107 -4.31 3.93 2.87
CA LEU A 107 -3.45 3.59 4.02
C LEU A 107 -2.67 4.77 4.60
N GLY A 108 -2.92 6.00 4.16
CA GLY A 108 -2.18 7.17 4.62
C GLY A 108 -2.19 7.36 6.14
N SER A 109 -3.37 7.24 6.78
CA SER A 109 -3.48 7.34 8.24
C SER A 109 -2.69 6.25 8.98
N GLU A 110 -2.64 5.05 8.42
CA GLU A 110 -1.89 3.92 8.97
C GLU A 110 -0.38 4.13 8.82
N ARG A 111 0.07 4.58 7.66
CA ARG A 111 1.48 4.97 7.45
C ARG A 111 1.92 6.04 8.44
N LYS A 112 1.11 7.08 8.63
CA LYS A 112 1.37 8.13 9.63
C LYS A 112 1.43 7.57 11.05
N ARG A 113 0.55 6.62 11.42
CA ARG A 113 0.53 5.98 12.73
C ARG A 113 1.85 5.25 13.01
N VAL A 114 2.31 4.43 12.06
CA VAL A 114 3.57 3.67 12.20
C VAL A 114 4.77 4.61 12.22
N THR A 115 4.82 5.57 11.30
CA THR A 115 5.90 6.57 11.22
C THR A 115 6.10 7.32 12.55
N ARG A 116 5.02 7.65 13.26
CA ARG A 116 5.12 8.35 14.57
C ARG A 116 5.80 7.53 15.66
N GLN A 117 5.89 6.21 15.51
CA GLN A 117 6.54 5.31 16.47
C GLN A 117 8.04 5.15 16.20
N VAL A 118 8.50 5.56 15.02
CA VAL A 118 9.92 5.47 14.62
C VAL A 118 10.73 6.56 15.31
N ARG A 119 11.91 6.18 15.83
CA ARG A 119 12.86 7.07 16.47
C ARG A 119 14.01 7.40 15.53
N GLN A 120 14.62 8.54 15.72
CA GLN A 120 15.84 8.91 15.00
C GLN A 120 16.95 7.89 15.27
N GLY A 121 17.67 7.50 14.21
CA GLY A 121 18.78 6.54 14.30
C GLY A 121 18.36 5.07 14.34
N GLU A 122 17.03 4.75 14.36
CA GLU A 122 16.59 3.35 14.21
C GLU A 122 17.03 2.80 12.85
N ARG A 123 17.46 1.54 12.81
CA ARG A 123 17.64 0.77 11.57
C ARG A 123 16.35 0.02 11.26
N VAL A 124 15.74 0.32 10.12
CA VAL A 124 14.40 -0.17 9.76
C VAL A 124 14.45 -0.98 8.47
N LEU A 125 13.91 -2.21 8.52
CA LEU A 125 13.72 -3.06 7.35
C LEU A 125 12.30 -2.90 6.81
N ILE A 126 12.17 -2.63 5.51
CA ILE A 126 10.88 -2.52 4.83
C ILE A 126 10.88 -3.40 3.57
N PRO A 127 10.46 -4.67 3.67
CA PRO A 127 10.28 -5.54 2.51
C PRO A 127 8.99 -5.18 1.74
N CYS A 128 8.93 -5.54 0.47
CA CYS A 128 7.78 -5.28 -0.42
C CYS A 128 7.36 -3.80 -0.37
N CYS A 129 8.34 -2.91 -0.40
CA CYS A 129 8.16 -1.50 -0.09
C CYS A 129 7.46 -0.70 -1.20
N GLY A 130 7.33 -1.26 -2.42
CA GLY A 130 6.73 -0.58 -3.56
C GLY A 130 7.47 0.73 -3.89
N VAL A 131 6.71 1.75 -4.24
CA VAL A 131 7.24 3.09 -4.56
C VAL A 131 7.62 3.91 -3.31
N GLY A 132 7.67 3.29 -2.14
CA GLY A 132 8.17 3.89 -0.91
C GLY A 132 7.18 4.60 0.01
N PRO A 133 5.87 4.26 0.03
CA PRO A 133 4.92 5.00 0.87
C PRO A 133 5.16 4.84 2.38
N PHE A 134 5.83 3.78 2.84
CA PHE A 134 6.37 3.67 4.19
C PHE A 134 7.82 4.17 4.29
N VAL A 135 8.63 3.99 3.23
CA VAL A 135 10.06 4.32 3.24
C VAL A 135 10.29 5.80 3.47
N VAL A 136 9.71 6.66 2.63
CA VAL A 136 9.91 8.10 2.68
C VAL A 136 9.55 8.72 4.04
N PRO A 137 8.35 8.51 4.62
CA PRO A 137 8.01 9.13 5.89
C PRO A 137 8.81 8.57 7.07
N VAL A 138 9.28 7.31 6.99
CA VAL A 138 10.14 6.71 8.01
C VAL A 138 11.56 7.29 7.92
N ALA A 139 12.12 7.47 6.72
CA ALA A 139 13.40 8.14 6.51
C ALA A 139 13.37 9.59 7.02
N ALA A 140 12.26 10.29 6.79
CA ALA A 140 12.06 11.66 7.29
C ALA A 140 12.06 11.77 8.82
N ARG A 141 11.87 10.64 9.56
CA ARG A 141 12.05 10.58 11.02
C ARG A 141 13.51 10.45 11.43
N GLY A 142 14.44 10.34 10.47
CA GLY A 142 15.86 10.18 10.73
C GLY A 142 16.30 8.72 10.95
N ALA A 143 15.49 7.76 10.50
CA ALA A 143 15.85 6.34 10.49
C ALA A 143 16.74 6.00 9.29
N GLU A 144 17.56 4.96 9.42
CA GLU A 144 18.29 4.30 8.34
C GLU A 144 17.49 3.12 7.84
N ILE A 145 17.23 3.06 6.52
CA ILE A 145 16.29 2.10 5.95
C ILE A 145 17.00 1.17 4.98
N VAL A 146 16.70 -0.13 5.11
CA VAL A 146 16.89 -1.12 4.04
C VAL A 146 15.52 -1.43 3.46
N ALA A 147 15.32 -1.07 2.19
CA ALA A 147 14.08 -1.22 1.46
C ALA A 147 14.26 -2.31 0.39
N ILE A 148 13.44 -3.37 0.42
CA ILE A 148 13.51 -4.48 -0.54
C ILE A 148 12.24 -4.48 -1.38
N GLU A 149 12.42 -4.50 -2.70
CA GLU A 149 11.32 -4.57 -3.67
C GLU A 149 11.75 -5.41 -4.87
N GLN A 150 10.86 -6.28 -5.35
CA GLN A 150 11.20 -7.14 -6.47
C GLN A 150 10.75 -6.58 -7.83
N ASN A 151 9.81 -5.63 -7.87
CA ASN A 151 9.37 -5.01 -9.11
C ASN A 151 10.37 -3.90 -9.52
N PRO A 152 11.13 -4.06 -10.63
CA PRO A 152 12.14 -3.07 -11.05
C PRO A 152 11.54 -1.68 -11.29
N GLU A 153 10.31 -1.61 -11.82
CA GLU A 153 9.63 -0.33 -12.02
C GLU A 153 9.30 0.35 -10.68
N ALA A 154 8.90 -0.42 -9.66
CA ALA A 154 8.68 0.13 -8.33
C ALA A 154 10.00 0.58 -7.68
N CYS A 155 11.11 -0.15 -7.88
CA CYS A 155 12.45 0.26 -7.44
C CYS A 155 12.88 1.58 -8.09
N ARG A 156 12.65 1.74 -9.39
CA ARG A 156 12.92 2.99 -10.13
C ARG A 156 12.16 4.16 -9.52
N TRP A 157 10.83 4.01 -9.35
CA TRP A 157 10.00 5.05 -8.74
C TRP A 157 10.38 5.31 -7.28
N LEU A 158 10.75 4.28 -6.52
CA LEU A 158 11.25 4.44 -5.15
C LEU A 158 12.48 5.33 -5.12
N GLY A 159 13.47 5.09 -6.01
CA GLY A 159 14.67 5.91 -6.11
C GLY A 159 14.35 7.37 -6.46
N GLU A 160 13.40 7.62 -7.37
CA GLU A 160 12.94 8.96 -7.70
C GLU A 160 12.23 9.63 -6.50
N ASN A 161 11.38 8.88 -5.77
CA ASN A 161 10.66 9.41 -4.62
C ASN A 161 11.56 9.72 -3.43
N ILE A 162 12.61 8.93 -3.22
CA ILE A 162 13.64 9.20 -2.22
C ILE A 162 14.32 10.52 -2.53
N ARG A 163 14.77 10.74 -3.79
CA ARG A 163 15.37 12.00 -4.23
C ARG A 163 14.41 13.18 -4.14
N LEU A 164 13.18 12.99 -4.58
CA LEU A 164 12.14 14.03 -4.54
C LEU A 164 11.89 14.56 -3.11
N ASN A 165 12.08 13.71 -2.11
CA ASN A 165 11.89 14.04 -0.70
C ASN A 165 13.20 14.28 0.08
N GLY A 166 14.38 14.22 -0.57
CA GLY A 166 15.69 14.50 0.04
C GLY A 166 16.12 13.46 1.08
N MET A 167 15.93 12.15 0.77
CA MET A 167 16.19 11.05 1.71
C MET A 167 17.29 10.07 1.24
N GLU A 168 18.12 10.48 0.27
CA GLU A 168 19.10 9.61 -0.39
C GLU A 168 20.12 9.00 0.59
N ASP A 169 20.58 9.81 1.55
CA ASP A 169 21.61 9.39 2.50
C ASP A 169 21.10 8.40 3.57
N ARG A 170 19.79 8.09 3.57
CA ARG A 170 19.14 7.29 4.62
C ARG A 170 18.55 5.99 4.14
N VAL A 171 18.50 5.75 2.83
CA VAL A 171 17.80 4.62 2.27
C VAL A 171 18.69 3.81 1.34
N THR A 172 18.88 2.54 1.68
CA THR A 172 19.47 1.53 0.80
C THR A 172 18.34 0.76 0.12
N ILE A 173 18.30 0.81 -1.21
CA ILE A 173 17.35 0.04 -2.02
C ILE A 173 18.01 -1.27 -2.43
N ILE A 174 17.31 -2.38 -2.23
CA ILE A 174 17.69 -3.70 -2.73
C ILE A 174 16.58 -4.16 -3.68
N GLU A 175 16.91 -4.26 -4.97
CA GLU A 175 16.04 -4.90 -5.95
C GLU A 175 16.19 -6.42 -5.81
N GLY A 176 15.12 -7.10 -5.35
CA GLY A 176 15.15 -8.53 -5.10
C GLY A 176 13.92 -9.06 -4.39
N ASP A 177 13.87 -10.37 -4.25
CA ASP A 177 12.81 -11.06 -3.53
C ASP A 177 13.06 -10.99 -2.03
N ALA A 178 12.11 -10.47 -1.27
CA ALA A 178 12.20 -10.37 0.20
C ALA A 178 12.20 -11.76 0.91
N PHE A 179 11.92 -12.85 0.20
CA PHE A 179 12.11 -14.21 0.68
C PHE A 179 13.55 -14.73 0.53
N ASP A 180 14.39 -14.06 -0.24
CA ASP A 180 15.81 -14.39 -0.35
C ASP A 180 16.57 -13.92 0.91
N THR A 181 16.79 -14.85 1.82
CA THR A 181 17.50 -14.58 3.10
C THR A 181 18.95 -14.14 2.89
N SER A 182 19.55 -14.40 1.72
CA SER A 182 20.92 -13.95 1.41
C SER A 182 21.03 -12.43 1.36
N LEU A 183 19.95 -11.75 1.00
CA LEU A 183 19.86 -10.27 0.97
C LEU A 183 19.85 -9.65 2.38
N LEU A 184 19.60 -10.47 3.41
CA LEU A 184 19.42 -10.04 4.81
C LEU A 184 20.57 -10.47 5.73
N GLN A 185 21.62 -11.05 5.17
CA GLN A 185 22.79 -11.49 5.96
C GLN A 185 23.50 -10.29 6.57
N ASN A 186 23.88 -10.44 7.87
CA ASN A 186 24.59 -9.43 8.67
C ASN A 186 23.79 -8.17 9.03
N TYR A 187 22.47 -8.19 8.88
CA TYR A 187 21.61 -7.10 9.33
C TYR A 187 20.95 -7.41 10.66
N ASP A 188 20.88 -6.39 11.51
CA ASP A 188 20.27 -6.43 12.83
C ASP A 188 19.43 -5.15 12.98
N PHE A 189 18.10 -5.28 12.85
CA PHE A 189 17.19 -4.15 12.74
C PHE A 189 16.51 -3.85 14.09
N ASP A 190 16.30 -2.57 14.37
CA ASP A 190 15.49 -2.13 15.51
C ASP A 190 13.99 -2.30 15.23
N ARG A 191 13.63 -2.27 13.92
CA ARG A 191 12.24 -2.34 13.47
C ARG A 191 12.13 -2.99 12.10
N ALA A 192 11.01 -3.72 11.89
CA ALA A 192 10.56 -4.10 10.54
C ALA A 192 9.14 -3.60 10.29
N ILE A 193 8.89 -3.10 9.08
CA ILE A 193 7.55 -2.75 8.60
C ILE A 193 7.27 -3.64 7.41
N ILE A 194 6.33 -4.57 7.55
CA ILE A 194 6.04 -5.61 6.57
C ILE A 194 4.66 -5.36 5.94
N PRO A 195 4.54 -4.55 4.88
CA PRO A 195 3.27 -4.28 4.19
C PRO A 195 2.88 -5.45 3.30
N THR A 196 2.70 -6.60 3.90
CA THR A 196 2.54 -7.91 3.26
C THR A 196 1.58 -7.87 2.07
N PRO A 197 1.98 -8.36 0.90
CA PRO A 197 1.06 -8.62 -0.20
C PRO A 197 0.06 -9.73 0.16
N TYR A 198 -1.14 -9.68 -0.42
CA TYR A 198 -2.19 -10.67 -0.16
C TYR A 198 -1.70 -12.10 -0.44
N GLY A 199 -1.83 -12.99 0.54
CA GLY A 199 -1.44 -14.40 0.44
C GLY A 199 0.05 -14.69 0.70
N MET A 200 0.85 -13.69 1.13
CA MET A 200 2.29 -13.84 1.39
C MET A 200 2.63 -13.77 2.88
N ASP A 201 1.76 -14.25 3.75
CA ASP A 201 1.92 -14.14 5.22
C ASP A 201 3.19 -14.80 5.75
N THR A 202 3.70 -15.82 5.05
CA THR A 202 4.96 -16.52 5.40
C THR A 202 6.20 -15.62 5.36
N ILE A 203 6.11 -14.43 4.77
CA ILE A 203 7.18 -13.42 4.81
C ILE A 203 7.52 -13.01 6.26
N PHE A 204 6.57 -13.12 7.18
CA PHE A 204 6.81 -12.88 8.59
C PHE A 204 7.93 -13.76 9.14
N GLU A 205 7.93 -15.05 8.78
CA GLU A 205 8.92 -16.02 9.26
C GLU A 205 10.34 -15.71 8.76
N VAL A 206 10.45 -15.03 7.63
CA VAL A 206 11.73 -14.63 7.04
C VAL A 206 12.24 -13.31 7.67
N ILE A 207 11.36 -12.35 7.83
CA ILE A 207 11.73 -10.97 8.22
C ILE A 207 11.81 -10.79 9.73
N ALA A 208 10.89 -11.37 10.50
CA ALA A 208 10.83 -11.14 11.93
C ALA A 208 12.11 -11.56 12.69
N PRO A 209 12.83 -12.64 12.29
CA PRO A 209 14.11 -13.00 12.88
C PRO A 209 15.22 -11.96 12.69
N CYS A 210 15.12 -11.08 11.70
CA CYS A 210 16.10 -10.02 11.45
C CYS A 210 15.96 -8.82 12.41
N VAL A 211 14.89 -8.78 13.21
CA VAL A 211 14.66 -7.71 14.20
C VAL A 211 15.28 -8.09 15.53
N LYS A 212 15.97 -7.18 16.18
CA LYS A 212 16.59 -7.37 17.50
C LYS A 212 15.58 -7.78 18.58
N GLN A 213 16.05 -8.44 19.61
CA GLN A 213 15.26 -8.63 20.84
C GLN A 213 14.89 -7.27 21.43
N GLY A 214 13.61 -7.08 21.78
CA GLY A 214 13.04 -5.80 22.18
C GLY A 214 12.68 -4.88 21.02
N GLY A 215 13.01 -5.26 19.78
CA GLY A 215 12.65 -4.51 18.58
C GLY A 215 11.18 -4.73 18.16
N MET A 216 10.72 -3.92 17.23
CA MET A 216 9.31 -3.82 16.82
C MET A 216 9.08 -4.38 15.41
N VAL A 217 8.03 -5.17 15.23
CA VAL A 217 7.56 -5.60 13.90
C VAL A 217 6.15 -5.10 13.67
N HIS A 218 5.92 -4.33 12.61
CA HIS A 218 4.60 -3.96 12.12
C HIS A 218 4.22 -4.90 10.99
N PHE A 219 3.41 -5.90 11.29
CA PHE A 219 3.01 -6.94 10.34
C PHE A 219 1.59 -6.73 9.84
N TYR A 220 1.42 -6.63 8.53
CA TYR A 220 0.13 -6.50 7.87
C TYR A 220 -0.29 -7.84 7.27
N THR A 221 -1.56 -8.21 7.43
CA THR A 221 -2.11 -9.44 6.86
C THR A 221 -3.58 -9.28 6.49
N PHE A 222 -4.15 -10.28 5.82
CA PHE A 222 -5.53 -10.27 5.34
C PHE A 222 -6.26 -11.50 5.89
N LYS A 223 -7.15 -11.28 6.85
CA LYS A 223 -7.84 -12.33 7.60
C LYS A 223 -9.31 -11.98 7.83
N ASN A 224 -10.14 -12.99 8.06
CA ASN A 224 -11.40 -12.77 8.77
C ASN A 224 -11.12 -12.53 10.26
N ARG A 225 -12.14 -12.16 11.03
CA ARG A 225 -11.98 -11.82 12.45
C ARG A 225 -11.42 -12.98 13.26
N GLY A 226 -12.00 -14.17 13.13
CA GLY A 226 -11.55 -15.34 13.91
C GLY A 226 -10.11 -15.76 13.59
N GLN A 227 -9.73 -15.71 12.31
CA GLN A 227 -8.34 -15.96 11.89
C GLN A 227 -7.37 -14.92 12.44
N ALA A 228 -7.79 -13.66 12.52
CA ALA A 228 -6.94 -12.61 13.08
C ALA A 228 -6.74 -12.84 14.59
N ASP A 229 -7.79 -13.18 15.33
CA ASP A 229 -7.69 -13.41 16.77
C ASP A 229 -6.80 -14.67 17.06
N ALA A 230 -6.91 -15.74 16.26
CA ALA A 230 -6.05 -16.91 16.37
C ALA A 230 -4.56 -16.58 16.08
N LEU A 231 -4.29 -15.80 15.02
CA LEU A 231 -2.94 -15.40 14.68
C LEU A 231 -2.28 -14.54 15.79
N GLY A 232 -3.06 -13.71 16.47
CA GLY A 232 -2.59 -12.97 17.63
C GLY A 232 -2.06 -13.87 18.76
N LEU A 233 -2.71 -15.02 19.00
CA LEU A 233 -2.25 -16.01 19.98
C LEU A 233 -0.98 -16.74 19.51
N GLU A 234 -0.90 -17.07 18.21
CA GLU A 234 0.28 -17.71 17.62
C GLU A 234 1.54 -16.86 17.75
N PHE A 235 1.45 -15.53 17.63
CA PHE A 235 2.60 -14.64 17.83
C PHE A 235 3.17 -14.75 19.24
N GLY A 236 2.32 -14.88 20.27
CA GLY A 236 2.78 -15.11 21.64
C GLY A 236 3.62 -16.38 21.77
N GLN A 237 3.20 -17.47 21.12
CA GLN A 237 3.93 -18.75 21.09
C GLN A 237 5.27 -18.65 20.34
N LYS A 238 5.37 -17.72 19.37
CA LYS A 238 6.59 -17.46 18.59
C LYS A 238 7.55 -16.47 19.26
N GLY A 239 7.30 -16.07 20.50
CA GLY A 239 8.16 -15.15 21.25
C GLY A 239 7.94 -13.66 20.91
N PHE A 240 6.72 -13.30 20.48
CA PHE A 240 6.33 -11.92 20.25
C PHE A 240 5.19 -11.50 21.18
N GLU A 241 5.33 -10.35 21.81
CA GLU A 241 4.23 -9.69 22.49
C GLU A 241 3.41 -8.89 21.49
N VAL A 242 2.08 -9.07 21.49
CA VAL A 242 1.16 -8.30 20.65
C VAL A 242 0.81 -6.99 21.36
N ALA A 243 1.54 -5.92 21.04
CA ALA A 243 1.27 -4.60 21.59
C ALA A 243 -0.01 -3.98 20.99
N ILE A 244 -0.26 -4.18 19.70
CA ILE A 244 -1.47 -3.72 19.01
C ILE A 244 -1.93 -4.79 18.03
N GLN A 245 -3.25 -5.06 18.03
CA GLN A 245 -3.95 -5.76 16.96
C GLN A 245 -5.13 -4.88 16.52
N ARG A 246 -5.15 -4.47 15.25
CA ARG A 246 -6.25 -3.63 14.75
C ARG A 246 -6.57 -3.88 13.28
N ARG A 247 -7.83 -3.66 12.94
CA ARG A 247 -8.28 -3.64 11.56
C ARG A 247 -7.96 -2.28 10.92
N CYS A 248 -7.28 -2.27 9.78
CA CYS A 248 -6.90 -1.06 9.05
C CYS A 248 -7.48 -0.98 7.62
N GLY A 249 -8.47 -1.79 7.29
CA GLY A 249 -9.22 -1.71 6.04
C GLY A 249 -10.02 -2.96 5.73
N ASN A 250 -11.01 -2.84 4.85
CA ASN A 250 -11.73 -3.95 4.27
C ASN A 250 -11.18 -4.22 2.86
N VAL A 251 -11.09 -5.49 2.47
CA VAL A 251 -10.52 -5.89 1.17
C VAL A 251 -11.54 -6.68 0.35
N ALA A 252 -12.30 -7.55 1.00
CA ALA A 252 -13.38 -8.33 0.40
C ALA A 252 -14.45 -8.61 1.47
N PRO A 253 -15.65 -9.07 1.09
CA PRO A 253 -16.62 -9.54 2.06
C PRO A 253 -16.01 -10.56 3.03
N GLY A 254 -16.11 -10.30 4.33
CA GLY A 254 -15.55 -11.14 5.38
C GLY A 254 -14.03 -11.06 5.57
N VAL A 255 -13.27 -10.41 4.67
CA VAL A 255 -11.81 -10.29 4.75
C VAL A 255 -11.40 -8.84 4.97
N SER A 256 -10.66 -8.61 6.03
CA SER A 256 -10.10 -7.30 6.37
C SER A 256 -8.59 -7.31 6.36
N ARG A 257 -7.98 -6.16 6.14
CA ARG A 257 -6.57 -5.94 6.42
C ARG A 257 -6.42 -5.68 7.92
N TRP A 258 -5.53 -6.44 8.53
CA TRP A 258 -5.13 -6.32 9.93
C TRP A 258 -3.68 -5.88 10.02
N VAL A 259 -3.36 -5.19 11.08
CA VAL A 259 -1.99 -4.90 11.49
C VAL A 259 -1.77 -5.40 12.91
N TYR A 260 -0.60 -5.97 13.12
CA TYR A 260 -0.06 -6.31 14.43
C TYR A 260 1.21 -5.49 14.63
N ASP A 261 1.26 -4.74 15.75
CA ASP A 261 2.51 -4.20 16.26
C ASP A 261 3.03 -5.20 17.30
N LEU A 262 4.15 -5.82 17.01
CA LEU A 262 4.71 -6.95 17.73
C LEU A 262 6.07 -6.55 18.32
N VAL A 263 6.27 -6.79 19.61
CA VAL A 263 7.57 -6.63 20.25
C VAL A 263 8.25 -7.99 20.36
N ARG A 264 9.44 -8.13 19.77
CA ARG A 264 10.21 -9.38 19.89
C ARG A 264 10.71 -9.53 21.31
N GLN A 265 10.29 -10.59 22.00
CA GLN A 265 10.66 -10.85 23.40
C GLN A 265 12.12 -11.26 23.52
N LYS A 266 12.72 -10.94 24.67
CA LYS A 266 14.02 -11.50 25.03
C LYS A 266 13.82 -12.99 25.32
N GLN A 267 14.63 -13.84 24.72
CA GLN A 267 14.70 -15.22 25.16
C GLN A 267 15.27 -15.23 26.60
N VAL A 268 14.49 -15.77 27.53
CA VAL A 268 14.89 -15.96 28.93
C VAL A 268 15.88 -17.12 29.01
#